data_e3f901f91e8a70bea37e5f23c1886aa8
#
_entry.id   e3f901f91e8a70bea37e5f23c1886aa8
#
_cell.length_a   1.000
_cell.length_b   1.000
_cell.length_c   1.000
_cell.angle_alpha   90.00
_cell.angle_beta   90.00
_cell.angle_gamma   90.00
#
_symmetry.space_group_name_H-M   'P 1'
#
loop_
_entity.id
_entity.type
_entity.pdbx_description
1 polymer ?
#
loop_
_entity_poly.entity_id
_entity_poly.type
_entity_poly.pdbx_seq_one_letter_code
_entity_poly.pdbx_strand_id
1 'polypeptide(L)'
;MSMNWTRRDLLKTVGLTTAVGAGMVACAPAEPEGGGSGEGGAATAFHGAWPYMAAPEGHFNFAAQPYAGVPTVILGDGPYRDLLVPPSALWLWKDKKWEYLLAESHELDASGGTLTVKIKPDLTWSDGSALTSQDFLTTFYVQFIQRAASWDFITGLEAPDDTTVVVNFENPPAVLERYVLKSNILSTAQYGEWGDRAKAIVEAGGSMDEGDGEKLGTDFQAFKPENVIVSGPYDFDYDTITNTQLTLVRNKTGYGADKVTFDNLVMYNGETTEITSLVQSGDVDYATHGFAPASEKPFESAGYTILRPPVYSGPALYLNQDRFPEFADVRTRKAFAYLLDRATIGQIALAESGKAVVNMVGFSDNFVDDWLTDEVKGKIEKYELDLKKATSLLEEAGWTKEGDAWKTPEGKAAAYEIQFPQTYADWSAAGKNVAEQFGEFGISVTARGLDDKQAPIDVDKGDFEMAMQAWGSSTHPHPHFSFVQDLFVHNIPIAKNQGGKGYGFPLQDVETSAGTVDLEKIVTESGEGLDVEDQKKNVSVAALAFNELLPIIPLFERYGNNPALEGVRVQGFPKDGDPILENAPYADNFVVLKMFRGEITPVEG
;
A
#
# COMPACT_ATOMS: atom_id res chain seq x y z
N MET A 1 -32.88 18.37 -34.29
CA MET A 1 -33.94 18.99 -33.48
C MET A 1 -33.53 18.88 -32.01
N SER A 2 -32.96 19.96 -31.51
CA SER A 2 -32.47 20.08 -30.12
C SER A 2 -33.62 20.61 -29.25
N MET A 3 -34.05 19.84 -28.26
CA MET A 3 -34.96 20.35 -27.22
C MET A 3 -34.14 20.83 -26.03
N ASN A 4 -34.12 22.15 -25.86
CA ASN A 4 -33.62 22.79 -24.64
C ASN A 4 -34.71 22.80 -23.57
N TRP A 5 -34.46 22.16 -22.42
CA TRP A 5 -35.27 22.25 -21.22
C TRP A 5 -34.70 23.32 -20.29
N THR A 6 -35.51 24.28 -19.90
CA THR A 6 -35.13 25.33 -18.95
C THR A 6 -35.58 24.99 -17.54
N ARG A 7 -34.85 25.53 -16.55
CA ARG A 7 -35.06 25.34 -15.10
C ARG A 7 -36.48 25.72 -14.58
N ARG A 8 -37.37 26.18 -15.43
CA ARG A 8 -38.72 26.65 -15.08
C ARG A 8 -39.82 25.59 -15.22
N ASP A 9 -39.52 24.45 -15.85
CA ASP A 9 -40.53 23.41 -16.13
C ASP A 9 -40.62 22.32 -15.06
N LEU A 10 -39.74 22.36 -14.03
CA LEU A 10 -39.66 21.38 -12.95
C LEU A 10 -40.52 21.71 -11.71
N LEU A 11 -41.24 22.83 -11.70
CA LEU A 11 -41.94 23.34 -10.50
C LEU A 11 -43.48 23.33 -10.60
N LYS A 12 -44.08 22.55 -11.50
CA LYS A 12 -45.55 22.54 -11.64
C LYS A 12 -46.15 21.12 -11.63
N THR A 13 -45.83 20.29 -10.66
CA THR A 13 -46.67 19.12 -10.34
C THR A 13 -46.36 18.60 -8.93
N VAL A 14 -46.78 19.29 -7.91
CA VAL A 14 -47.26 18.68 -6.63
C VAL A 14 -48.20 19.69 -5.99
N GLY A 15 -49.46 19.40 -6.07
CA GLY A 15 -50.54 20.08 -5.35
C GLY A 15 -51.11 19.20 -4.26
N LEU A 16 -51.09 19.74 -3.06
CA LEU A 16 -51.91 19.53 -1.87
C LEU A 16 -52.59 18.19 -1.59
N THR A 17 -52.34 17.66 -0.42
CA THR A 17 -53.38 17.56 0.63
C THR A 17 -52.78 17.41 2.03
N THR A 18 -53.37 18.14 2.95
CA THR A 18 -53.12 18.29 4.40
C THR A 18 -53.62 17.08 5.20
N ALA A 19 -52.90 16.69 6.29
CA ALA A 19 -53.36 16.78 7.69
C ALA A 19 -52.54 15.93 8.67
N VAL A 20 -51.98 16.61 9.67
CA VAL A 20 -51.92 16.32 11.13
C VAL A 20 -51.65 14.89 11.62
N GLY A 21 -50.56 14.76 12.40
CA GLY A 21 -50.37 13.66 13.34
C GLY A 21 -48.94 13.57 13.84
N ALA A 22 -48.68 14.08 15.02
CA ALA A 22 -47.40 13.96 15.72
C ALA A 22 -47.10 12.50 16.08
N GLY A 23 -45.88 12.08 15.84
CA GLY A 23 -45.35 10.80 16.28
C GLY A 23 -43.88 10.70 15.88
N MET A 24 -42.99 11.14 16.76
CA MET A 24 -41.58 10.76 16.62
C MET A 24 -41.46 9.28 16.87
N VAL A 25 -41.16 8.52 15.82
CA VAL A 25 -40.68 7.15 15.94
C VAL A 25 -39.25 7.16 15.44
N ALA A 26 -38.31 7.00 16.37
CA ALA A 26 -36.93 6.70 16.05
C ALA A 26 -36.91 5.37 15.26
N CYS A 27 -36.38 5.41 14.04
CA CYS A 27 -36.06 4.20 13.29
C CYS A 27 -34.80 3.62 13.88
N ALA A 28 -34.93 2.64 14.77
CA ALA A 28 -33.86 1.69 15.06
C ALA A 28 -33.77 0.73 13.86
N PRO A 29 -32.53 0.27 13.49
CA PRO A 29 -32.38 -0.75 12.48
C PRO A 29 -33.12 -2.04 12.94
N ALA A 30 -33.86 -2.67 12.04
CA ALA A 30 -34.52 -3.92 12.29
C ALA A 30 -33.51 -5.03 12.53
N GLU A 31 -33.56 -5.67 13.69
CA GLU A 31 -32.92 -6.96 13.92
C GLU A 31 -33.55 -8.02 13.00
N PRO A 32 -32.77 -8.93 12.40
CA PRO A 32 -33.33 -10.03 11.64
C PRO A 32 -34.00 -11.02 12.60
N GLU A 33 -35.32 -11.23 12.46
CA GLU A 33 -36.05 -12.31 13.12
C GLU A 33 -35.58 -13.66 12.57
N GLY A 34 -34.62 -14.30 13.27
CA GLY A 34 -34.19 -15.67 13.01
C GLY A 34 -34.98 -16.65 13.90
N GLY A 35 -35.98 -17.32 13.36
CA GLY A 35 -36.59 -18.47 14.01
C GLY A 35 -35.71 -19.71 13.93
N GLY A 36 -35.23 -20.20 15.09
CA GLY A 36 -34.52 -21.48 15.21
C GLY A 36 -33.98 -21.64 16.62
N SER A 37 -34.75 -22.35 17.48
CA SER A 37 -34.31 -22.75 18.82
C SER A 37 -33.20 -23.79 18.77
N GLY A 38 -31.95 -23.34 18.87
CA GLY A 38 -30.79 -24.14 19.23
C GLY A 38 -30.02 -23.35 20.29
N GLU A 39 -29.53 -24.01 21.34
CA GLU A 39 -28.63 -23.46 22.35
C GLU A 39 -27.33 -23.02 21.68
N GLY A 40 -27.28 -21.81 21.14
CA GLY A 40 -26.10 -21.15 20.61
C GLY A 40 -26.13 -19.72 21.10
N GLY A 41 -25.10 -19.29 21.82
CA GLY A 41 -24.87 -17.88 22.13
C GLY A 41 -24.92 -17.02 20.85
N ALA A 42 -25.18 -15.71 20.97
CA ALA A 42 -25.15 -14.80 19.83
C ALA A 42 -23.79 -14.92 19.12
N ALA A 43 -23.81 -14.94 17.76
CA ALA A 43 -22.60 -15.03 16.98
C ALA A 43 -21.65 -13.87 17.32
N THR A 44 -20.38 -14.19 17.55
CA THR A 44 -19.36 -13.20 17.89
C THR A 44 -18.87 -12.49 16.63
N ALA A 45 -18.71 -11.17 16.69
CA ALA A 45 -18.24 -10.39 15.56
C ALA A 45 -17.11 -9.43 15.93
N PHE A 46 -16.11 -9.33 15.05
CA PHE A 46 -15.10 -8.27 15.04
C PHE A 46 -15.48 -7.25 13.97
N HIS A 47 -15.38 -5.96 14.30
CA HIS A 47 -15.74 -4.86 13.42
C HIS A 47 -14.47 -4.10 13.00
N GLY A 48 -13.98 -4.38 11.81
CA GLY A 48 -12.81 -3.70 11.21
C GLY A 48 -13.21 -2.64 10.21
N ALA A 49 -12.29 -1.73 9.90
CA ALA A 49 -12.46 -0.78 8.80
C ALA A 49 -11.22 -0.78 7.90
N TRP A 50 -11.44 -0.82 6.57
CA TRP A 50 -10.41 -0.82 5.56
C TRP A 50 -10.83 0.00 4.34
N PRO A 51 -10.05 1.02 3.89
CA PRO A 51 -10.49 1.95 2.84
C PRO A 51 -10.42 1.38 1.42
N TYR A 52 -9.62 0.33 1.19
CA TYR A 52 -9.30 -0.17 -0.15
C TYR A 52 -10.04 -1.47 -0.49
N MET A 53 -11.29 -1.62 -0.06
CA MET A 53 -12.06 -2.85 -0.26
C MET A 53 -12.59 -3.04 -1.69
N ALA A 54 -12.68 -1.99 -2.49
CA ALA A 54 -13.29 -1.97 -3.83
C ALA A 54 -14.74 -2.51 -3.91
N ALA A 55 -15.44 -2.65 -2.77
CA ALA A 55 -16.83 -3.15 -2.72
C ALA A 55 -17.81 -2.04 -3.08
N PRO A 56 -18.91 -2.36 -3.80
CA PRO A 56 -19.21 -3.62 -4.49
C PRO A 56 -18.75 -3.63 -5.96
N GLU A 57 -18.08 -2.58 -6.43
CA GLU A 57 -17.72 -2.39 -7.86
C GLU A 57 -16.55 -3.26 -8.32
N GLY A 58 -15.84 -3.90 -7.38
CA GLY A 58 -14.72 -4.77 -7.64
C GLY A 58 -15.12 -6.15 -8.17
N HIS A 59 -14.13 -7.03 -8.25
CA HIS A 59 -14.28 -8.43 -8.65
C HIS A 59 -13.44 -9.34 -7.72
N PHE A 60 -13.51 -10.67 -7.92
CA PHE A 60 -12.85 -11.66 -7.06
C PHE A 60 -11.60 -12.30 -7.69
N ASN A 61 -11.01 -11.68 -8.72
CA ASN A 61 -9.70 -12.14 -9.22
C ASN A 61 -8.59 -11.64 -8.27
N PHE A 62 -8.25 -12.44 -7.26
CA PHE A 62 -7.24 -12.11 -6.24
C PHE A 62 -5.81 -12.01 -6.80
N ALA A 63 -5.62 -12.38 -8.05
CA ALA A 63 -4.37 -12.17 -8.77
C ALA A 63 -4.37 -10.92 -9.66
N ALA A 64 -5.48 -10.16 -9.76
CA ALA A 64 -5.46 -8.93 -10.54
C ALA A 64 -4.62 -7.85 -9.86
N GLN A 65 -3.82 -7.15 -10.66
CA GLN A 65 -3.11 -5.95 -10.20
C GLN A 65 -4.07 -4.76 -10.11
N PRO A 66 -3.93 -3.88 -9.12
CA PRO A 66 -4.65 -2.62 -9.12
C PRO A 66 -4.25 -1.81 -10.37
N TYR A 67 -5.23 -1.19 -11.01
CA TYR A 67 -4.95 -0.28 -12.12
C TYR A 67 -4.50 1.07 -11.55
N ALA A 68 -3.31 1.53 -11.96
CA ALA A 68 -2.73 2.81 -11.49
C ALA A 68 -2.80 3.01 -9.95
N GLY A 69 -2.64 1.91 -9.18
CA GLY A 69 -2.79 1.94 -7.72
C GLY A 69 -4.23 1.97 -7.20
N VAL A 70 -5.23 1.94 -8.09
CA VAL A 70 -6.66 1.88 -7.70
C VAL A 70 -7.07 0.44 -7.44
N PRO A 71 -7.58 0.09 -6.25
CA PRO A 71 -8.06 -1.25 -5.94
C PRO A 71 -9.15 -1.69 -6.92
N THR A 72 -9.04 -2.92 -7.44
CA THR A 72 -10.01 -3.50 -8.37
C THR A 72 -10.63 -4.80 -7.85
N VAL A 73 -10.06 -5.37 -6.81
CA VAL A 73 -10.46 -6.65 -6.23
C VAL A 73 -11.13 -6.41 -4.88
N ILE A 74 -12.30 -7.04 -4.67
CA ILE A 74 -13.03 -6.90 -3.40
C ILE A 74 -12.20 -7.51 -2.27
N LEU A 75 -11.74 -6.67 -1.32
CA LEU A 75 -10.84 -7.03 -0.23
C LEU A 75 -9.57 -7.79 -0.70
N GLY A 76 -9.15 -7.56 -1.94
CA GLY A 76 -7.99 -8.23 -2.54
C GLY A 76 -6.65 -7.60 -2.15
N ASP A 77 -6.67 -6.46 -1.46
CA ASP A 77 -5.50 -5.72 -0.99
C ASP A 77 -5.56 -5.50 0.52
N GLY A 78 -4.38 -5.37 1.14
CA GLY A 78 -4.23 -5.12 2.55
C GLY A 78 -4.31 -6.35 3.46
N PRO A 79 -4.27 -6.11 4.79
CA PRO A 79 -3.97 -7.16 5.78
C PRO A 79 -5.06 -8.22 5.91
N TYR A 80 -6.32 -7.87 5.71
CA TYR A 80 -7.44 -8.81 5.89
C TYR A 80 -7.51 -9.87 4.80
N ARG A 81 -6.86 -9.66 3.66
CA ARG A 81 -6.67 -10.67 2.61
C ARG A 81 -5.97 -11.92 3.16
N ASP A 82 -5.02 -11.76 4.09
CA ASP A 82 -4.29 -12.87 4.70
C ASP A 82 -5.22 -13.83 5.48
N LEU A 83 -6.39 -13.36 5.93
CA LEU A 83 -7.40 -14.19 6.59
C LEU A 83 -8.25 -15.00 5.60
N LEU A 84 -8.24 -14.66 4.31
CA LEU A 84 -8.94 -15.36 3.23
C LEU A 84 -8.00 -16.34 2.52
N VAL A 85 -6.82 -15.85 2.12
CA VAL A 85 -5.79 -16.59 1.39
C VAL A 85 -4.44 -16.34 2.07
N PRO A 86 -4.13 -17.08 3.15
CA PRO A 86 -2.90 -16.88 3.90
C PRO A 86 -1.64 -17.03 3.04
N PRO A 87 -0.57 -16.27 3.32
CA PRO A 87 0.75 -16.50 2.75
C PRO A 87 1.44 -17.70 3.44
N SER A 88 2.61 -18.07 2.95
CA SER A 88 3.45 -19.08 3.59
C SER A 88 3.85 -18.69 5.00
N ALA A 89 4.21 -17.42 5.21
CA ALA A 89 4.63 -16.88 6.51
C ALA A 89 4.39 -15.37 6.59
N LEU A 90 4.34 -14.83 7.82
CA LEU A 90 4.37 -13.42 8.14
C LEU A 90 5.71 -13.04 8.77
N TRP A 91 6.18 -11.81 8.54
CA TRP A 91 7.43 -11.34 9.11
C TRP A 91 7.22 -10.62 10.42
N LEU A 92 7.96 -11.00 11.45
CA LEU A 92 8.04 -10.27 12.71
C LEU A 92 9.15 -9.22 12.60
N TRP A 93 8.77 -7.97 12.38
CA TRP A 93 9.67 -6.88 12.00
C TRP A 93 10.72 -6.59 13.07
N LYS A 94 10.33 -6.58 14.34
CA LYS A 94 11.26 -6.40 15.47
C LYS A 94 12.23 -7.56 15.64
N ASP A 95 11.70 -8.77 15.56
CA ASP A 95 12.45 -10.00 15.81
C ASP A 95 13.29 -10.43 14.61
N LYS A 96 13.04 -9.82 13.41
CA LYS A 96 13.68 -10.16 12.14
C LYS A 96 13.61 -11.67 11.84
N LYS A 97 12.40 -12.26 11.99
CA LYS A 97 12.16 -13.69 11.77
C LYS A 97 10.79 -13.95 11.15
N TRP A 98 10.66 -15.09 10.49
CA TRP A 98 9.41 -15.56 9.93
C TRP A 98 8.55 -16.27 10.98
N GLU A 99 7.24 -16.02 10.95
CA GLU A 99 6.21 -16.81 11.59
C GLU A 99 5.42 -17.56 10.54
N TYR A 100 5.58 -18.90 10.52
CA TYR A 100 5.03 -19.73 9.47
C TYR A 100 3.52 -19.94 9.62
N LEU A 101 2.78 -19.65 8.51
CA LEU A 101 1.36 -19.96 8.37
C LEU A 101 1.20 -21.25 7.55
N LEU A 102 1.07 -21.20 6.22
CA LEU A 102 0.93 -22.38 5.37
C LEU A 102 2.23 -23.19 5.28
N ALA A 103 3.39 -22.55 5.34
CA ALA A 103 4.65 -23.27 5.37
C ALA A 103 4.93 -23.89 6.76
N GLU A 104 5.66 -24.99 6.79
CA GLU A 104 6.27 -25.58 7.97
C GLU A 104 7.69 -25.04 8.19
N SER A 105 8.44 -24.88 7.11
CA SER A 105 9.81 -24.36 7.11
C SER A 105 10.21 -23.90 5.71
N HIS A 106 11.34 -23.20 5.64
CA HIS A 106 12.05 -22.95 4.38
C HIS A 106 13.56 -23.11 4.57
N GLU A 107 14.26 -23.34 3.47
CA GLU A 107 15.72 -23.44 3.43
C GLU A 107 16.25 -22.76 2.16
N LEU A 108 17.17 -21.82 2.34
CA LEU A 108 17.86 -21.14 1.26
C LEU A 108 19.26 -21.74 1.07
N ASP A 109 19.47 -22.48 -0.02
CA ASP A 109 20.78 -22.98 -0.45
C ASP A 109 21.37 -22.02 -1.50
N ALA A 110 22.16 -21.06 -1.04
CA ALA A 110 22.84 -20.11 -1.93
C ALA A 110 23.80 -20.80 -2.91
N SER A 111 24.45 -21.89 -2.50
CA SER A 111 25.41 -22.62 -3.33
C SER A 111 24.76 -23.46 -4.42
N GLY A 112 23.58 -24.00 -4.12
CA GLY A 112 22.75 -24.75 -5.05
C GLY A 112 21.79 -23.89 -5.87
N GLY A 113 21.67 -22.60 -5.56
CA GLY A 113 20.74 -21.69 -6.26
C GLY A 113 19.27 -22.04 -6.04
N THR A 114 18.91 -22.49 -4.83
CA THR A 114 17.54 -22.93 -4.53
C THR A 114 16.99 -22.36 -3.23
N LEU A 115 15.71 -22.00 -3.23
CA LEU A 115 14.89 -21.77 -2.05
C LEU A 115 13.84 -22.86 -1.97
N THR A 116 13.94 -23.72 -0.96
CA THR A 116 12.98 -24.81 -0.72
C THR A 116 11.99 -24.41 0.36
N VAL A 117 10.69 -24.52 0.08
CA VAL A 117 9.61 -24.30 1.04
C VAL A 117 8.91 -25.64 1.32
N LYS A 118 8.81 -26.00 2.58
CA LYS A 118 8.00 -27.13 3.05
C LYS A 118 6.64 -26.64 3.50
N ILE A 119 5.58 -27.23 2.94
CA ILE A 119 4.18 -26.88 3.22
C ILE A 119 3.66 -27.83 4.31
N LYS A 120 2.86 -27.32 5.23
CA LYS A 120 2.14 -28.14 6.21
C LYS A 120 1.25 -29.16 5.52
N PRO A 121 1.16 -30.39 6.02
CA PRO A 121 0.25 -31.40 5.45
C PRO A 121 -1.22 -31.07 5.75
N ASP A 122 -2.12 -31.75 5.03
CA ASP A 122 -3.56 -31.75 5.28
C ASP A 122 -4.26 -30.37 5.18
N LEU A 123 -3.66 -29.41 4.45
CA LEU A 123 -4.29 -28.13 4.13
C LEU A 123 -5.38 -28.32 3.07
N THR A 124 -6.47 -27.57 3.19
CA THR A 124 -7.61 -27.65 2.26
C THR A 124 -8.10 -26.28 1.83
N TRP A 125 -8.66 -26.23 0.64
CA TRP A 125 -9.39 -25.12 0.11
C TRP A 125 -10.89 -25.18 0.52
N SER A 126 -11.60 -24.05 0.40
CA SER A 126 -13.03 -23.94 0.75
C SER A 126 -13.94 -24.82 -0.14
N ASP A 127 -13.49 -25.20 -1.32
CA ASP A 127 -14.18 -26.15 -2.20
C ASP A 127 -13.94 -27.63 -1.82
N GLY A 128 -13.14 -27.90 -0.79
CA GLY A 128 -12.79 -29.21 -0.29
C GLY A 128 -11.61 -29.87 -0.99
N SER A 129 -10.98 -29.25 -1.98
CA SER A 129 -9.76 -29.74 -2.62
C SER A 129 -8.55 -29.58 -1.68
N ALA A 130 -7.53 -30.43 -1.86
CA ALA A 130 -6.28 -30.31 -1.12
C ALA A 130 -5.48 -29.09 -1.60
N LEU A 131 -4.85 -28.35 -0.66
CA LEU A 131 -3.86 -27.35 -0.95
C LEU A 131 -2.49 -28.03 -1.00
N THR A 132 -1.80 -27.94 -2.13
CA THR A 132 -0.54 -28.65 -2.40
C THR A 132 0.52 -27.72 -2.99
N SER A 133 1.72 -28.25 -3.20
CA SER A 133 2.81 -27.56 -3.90
C SER A 133 2.42 -27.09 -5.31
N GLN A 134 1.45 -27.73 -5.96
CA GLN A 134 0.95 -27.30 -7.27
C GLN A 134 0.26 -25.92 -7.20
N ASP A 135 -0.42 -25.60 -6.10
CA ASP A 135 -1.03 -24.27 -5.91
C ASP A 135 0.03 -23.16 -5.81
N PHE A 136 1.17 -23.48 -5.22
CA PHE A 136 2.33 -22.58 -5.20
C PHE A 136 2.90 -22.36 -6.61
N LEU A 137 3.10 -23.42 -7.39
CA LEU A 137 3.55 -23.28 -8.77
C LEU A 137 2.57 -22.44 -9.58
N THR A 138 1.27 -22.74 -9.48
CA THR A 138 0.20 -21.94 -10.12
C THR A 138 0.31 -20.48 -9.73
N THR A 139 0.49 -20.18 -8.43
CA THR A 139 0.62 -18.81 -7.91
C THR A 139 1.78 -18.08 -8.58
N PHE A 140 2.97 -18.68 -8.60
CA PHE A 140 4.15 -18.02 -9.16
C PHE A 140 4.06 -17.86 -10.68
N TYR A 141 3.52 -18.83 -11.42
CA TYR A 141 3.27 -18.64 -12.86
C TYR A 141 2.21 -17.57 -13.16
N VAL A 142 1.20 -17.43 -12.31
CA VAL A 142 0.26 -16.30 -12.40
C VAL A 142 0.96 -14.97 -12.09
N GLN A 143 1.90 -14.93 -11.15
CA GLN A 143 2.74 -13.76 -10.90
C GLN A 143 3.60 -13.36 -12.11
N PHE A 144 4.02 -14.33 -12.94
CA PHE A 144 4.68 -14.03 -14.22
C PHE A 144 3.75 -13.24 -15.16
N ILE A 145 2.45 -13.60 -15.25
CA ILE A 145 1.47 -12.82 -16.01
C ILE A 145 1.40 -11.37 -15.51
N GLN A 146 1.54 -11.18 -14.20
CA GLN A 146 1.52 -9.88 -13.54
C GLN A 146 2.82 -9.09 -13.68
N ARG A 147 3.87 -9.65 -14.29
CA ARG A 147 5.23 -9.07 -14.34
C ARG A 147 5.78 -8.76 -12.94
N ALA A 148 5.49 -9.65 -11.97
CA ALA A 148 5.97 -9.49 -10.60
C ALA A 148 7.50 -9.52 -10.55
N ALA A 149 8.10 -8.62 -9.76
CA ALA A 149 9.56 -8.48 -9.61
C ALA A 149 10.25 -9.75 -9.06
N SER A 150 9.50 -10.71 -8.50
CA SER A 150 10.04 -12.03 -8.15
C SER A 150 10.64 -12.76 -9.34
N TRP A 151 10.12 -12.53 -10.55
CA TRP A 151 10.59 -13.16 -11.78
C TRP A 151 11.88 -12.55 -12.36
N ASP A 152 12.35 -11.45 -11.81
CA ASP A 152 13.71 -10.95 -12.09
C ASP A 152 14.78 -11.87 -11.47
N PHE A 153 14.39 -12.72 -10.50
CA PHE A 153 15.27 -13.62 -9.77
C PHE A 153 14.97 -15.10 -10.04
N ILE A 154 13.70 -15.47 -10.28
CA ILE A 154 13.26 -16.86 -10.46
C ILE A 154 13.68 -17.36 -11.84
N THR A 155 14.43 -18.48 -11.88
CA THR A 155 14.84 -19.17 -13.11
C THR A 155 14.10 -20.48 -13.33
N GLY A 156 13.43 -21.03 -12.32
CA GLY A 156 12.64 -22.23 -12.42
C GLY A 156 11.86 -22.56 -11.15
N LEU A 157 10.85 -23.41 -11.31
CA LEU A 157 9.96 -23.82 -10.21
C LEU A 157 9.74 -25.33 -10.29
N GLU A 158 9.85 -26.03 -9.17
CA GLU A 158 9.64 -27.48 -9.07
C GLU A 158 8.75 -27.85 -7.88
N ALA A 159 7.96 -28.88 -8.03
CA ALA A 159 7.15 -29.50 -6.98
C ALA A 159 7.45 -31.02 -6.98
N PRO A 160 8.51 -31.47 -6.28
CA PRO A 160 8.90 -32.89 -6.27
C PRO A 160 7.91 -33.78 -5.54
N ASP A 161 7.11 -33.23 -4.65
CA ASP A 161 6.01 -33.89 -3.95
C ASP A 161 4.93 -32.88 -3.57
N ASP A 162 3.80 -33.33 -3.02
CA ASP A 162 2.64 -32.47 -2.70
C ASP A 162 2.91 -31.40 -1.62
N THR A 163 4.01 -31.51 -0.90
CA THR A 163 4.35 -30.62 0.24
C THR A 163 5.67 -29.88 0.07
N THR A 164 6.33 -30.01 -1.07
CA THR A 164 7.64 -29.40 -1.32
C THR A 164 7.60 -28.51 -2.55
N VAL A 165 8.00 -27.25 -2.39
CA VAL A 165 8.21 -26.28 -3.48
C VAL A 165 9.68 -25.94 -3.53
N VAL A 166 10.29 -25.99 -4.72
CA VAL A 166 11.66 -25.53 -4.97
C VAL A 166 11.62 -24.39 -5.96
N VAL A 167 12.17 -23.25 -5.56
CA VAL A 167 12.35 -22.06 -6.39
C VAL A 167 13.83 -21.97 -6.76
N ASN A 168 14.13 -22.07 -8.05
CA ASN A 168 15.49 -21.97 -8.58
C ASN A 168 15.83 -20.50 -8.90
N PHE A 169 17.07 -20.08 -8.64
CA PHE A 169 17.59 -18.75 -8.94
C PHE A 169 19.07 -18.79 -9.32
N GLU A 170 19.56 -17.80 -10.09
CA GLU A 170 20.99 -17.75 -10.47
C GLU A 170 21.82 -16.95 -9.48
N ASN A 171 21.39 -15.73 -9.14
CA ASN A 171 22.08 -14.87 -8.17
C ASN A 171 21.27 -14.87 -6.87
N PRO A 172 21.89 -15.13 -5.70
CA PRO A 172 21.15 -15.20 -4.45
C PRO A 172 20.57 -13.82 -4.08
N PRO A 173 19.25 -13.59 -4.28
CA PRO A 173 18.64 -12.33 -3.90
C PRO A 173 18.26 -12.36 -2.42
N ALA A 174 18.70 -11.35 -1.67
CA ALA A 174 18.31 -11.16 -0.28
C ALA A 174 16.79 -11.04 -0.10
N VAL A 175 16.12 -10.59 -1.14
CA VAL A 175 14.67 -10.31 -1.13
C VAL A 175 13.80 -11.48 -1.58
N LEU A 176 14.38 -12.57 -2.09
CA LEU A 176 13.62 -13.70 -2.63
C LEU A 176 12.73 -14.38 -1.58
N GLU A 177 13.25 -14.56 -0.38
CA GLU A 177 12.44 -15.13 0.72
C GLU A 177 11.16 -14.33 0.93
N ARG A 178 11.26 -12.99 0.89
CA ARG A 178 10.10 -12.12 1.06
C ARG A 178 9.10 -12.28 -0.07
N TYR A 179 9.55 -12.29 -1.31
CA TYR A 179 8.69 -12.52 -2.47
C TYR A 179 7.98 -13.87 -2.42
N VAL A 180 8.67 -14.93 -1.99
CA VAL A 180 8.12 -16.27 -1.96
C VAL A 180 7.23 -16.50 -0.73
N LEU A 181 7.72 -16.19 0.47
CA LEU A 181 7.02 -16.54 1.71
C LEU A 181 5.81 -15.64 2.00
N LYS A 182 5.83 -14.38 1.55
CA LYS A 182 4.71 -13.43 1.74
C LYS A 182 3.66 -13.49 0.63
N SER A 183 3.87 -14.26 -0.43
CA SER A 183 2.87 -14.43 -1.48
C SER A 183 1.62 -15.13 -0.96
N ASN A 184 0.45 -14.54 -1.19
CA ASN A 184 -0.84 -15.19 -0.94
C ASN A 184 -1.04 -16.29 -1.98
N ILE A 185 -1.31 -17.51 -1.52
CA ILE A 185 -1.39 -18.68 -2.40
C ILE A 185 -2.75 -18.75 -3.08
N LEU A 186 -2.76 -19.03 -4.39
CA LEU A 186 -3.94 -19.10 -5.24
C LEU A 186 -4.31 -20.56 -5.53
N SER A 187 -5.61 -20.87 -5.55
CA SER A 187 -6.09 -22.22 -5.85
C SER A 187 -5.87 -22.59 -7.32
N THR A 188 -5.25 -23.74 -7.56
CA THR A 188 -5.10 -24.32 -8.90
C THR A 188 -6.46 -24.63 -9.53
N ALA A 189 -7.48 -24.97 -8.74
CA ALA A 189 -8.83 -25.18 -9.24
C ALA A 189 -9.40 -23.93 -9.92
N GLN A 190 -9.01 -22.72 -9.46
CA GLN A 190 -9.47 -21.44 -10.02
C GLN A 190 -8.49 -20.84 -11.03
N TYR A 191 -7.19 -21.01 -10.83
CA TYR A 191 -6.14 -20.33 -11.60
C TYR A 191 -5.25 -21.25 -12.43
N GLY A 192 -5.46 -22.58 -12.40
CA GLY A 192 -4.59 -23.55 -13.03
C GLY A 192 -4.41 -23.34 -14.54
N GLU A 193 -5.50 -23.06 -15.28
CA GLU A 193 -5.43 -22.75 -16.71
C GLU A 193 -4.49 -21.58 -17.01
N TRP A 194 -4.54 -20.53 -16.17
CA TRP A 194 -3.68 -19.35 -16.31
C TRP A 194 -2.22 -19.68 -15.99
N GLY A 195 -1.99 -20.44 -14.92
CA GLY A 195 -0.66 -20.93 -14.55
C GLY A 195 -0.04 -21.79 -15.64
N ASP A 196 -0.79 -22.72 -16.22
CA ASP A 196 -0.31 -23.60 -17.29
C ASP A 196 0.06 -22.83 -18.56
N ARG A 197 -0.76 -21.82 -18.94
CA ARG A 197 -0.47 -20.96 -20.08
C ARG A 197 0.79 -20.11 -19.83
N ALA A 198 0.95 -19.56 -18.64
CA ALA A 198 2.14 -18.80 -18.26
C ALA A 198 3.39 -19.69 -18.25
N LYS A 199 3.29 -20.90 -17.67
CA LYS A 199 4.36 -21.91 -17.68
C LYS A 199 4.85 -22.21 -19.09
N ALA A 200 3.94 -22.43 -20.03
CA ALA A 200 4.29 -22.73 -21.41
C ALA A 200 5.07 -21.58 -22.08
N ILE A 201 4.76 -20.31 -21.75
CA ILE A 201 5.51 -19.14 -22.24
C ILE A 201 6.92 -19.11 -21.62
N VAL A 202 7.04 -19.31 -20.31
CA VAL A 202 8.33 -19.34 -19.61
C VAL A 202 9.23 -20.44 -20.15
N GLU A 203 8.71 -21.67 -20.32
CA GLU A 203 9.46 -22.83 -20.84
C GLU A 203 9.90 -22.63 -22.30
N ALA A 204 9.14 -21.82 -23.08
CA ALA A 204 9.52 -21.43 -24.44
C ALA A 204 10.52 -20.25 -24.49
N GLY A 205 10.93 -19.68 -23.35
CA GLY A 205 11.78 -18.49 -23.26
C GLY A 205 11.09 -17.21 -23.75
N GLY A 206 9.75 -17.18 -23.70
CA GLY A 206 8.92 -16.03 -24.09
C GLY A 206 8.79 -14.99 -22.97
N SER A 207 8.24 -13.83 -23.31
CA SER A 207 7.97 -12.73 -22.37
C SER A 207 6.49 -12.34 -22.39
N MET A 208 6.09 -11.52 -21.42
CA MET A 208 4.74 -10.94 -21.37
C MET A 208 4.55 -9.70 -22.26
N ASP A 209 5.60 -9.26 -22.95
CA ASP A 209 5.60 -7.99 -23.71
C ASP A 209 5.25 -8.16 -25.18
N GLU A 210 5.20 -9.40 -25.67
CA GLU A 210 4.93 -9.69 -27.08
C GLU A 210 4.22 -11.05 -27.28
N GLY A 211 3.56 -11.19 -28.42
CA GLY A 211 3.00 -12.45 -28.90
C GLY A 211 1.98 -13.10 -27.96
N ASP A 212 2.23 -14.36 -27.62
CA ASP A 212 1.32 -15.13 -26.74
C ASP A 212 1.28 -14.58 -25.31
N GLY A 213 2.35 -13.94 -24.85
CA GLY A 213 2.39 -13.30 -23.55
C GLY A 213 1.49 -12.07 -23.46
N GLU A 214 1.58 -11.14 -24.42
CA GLU A 214 0.68 -9.97 -24.49
C GLU A 214 -0.80 -10.38 -24.54
N LYS A 215 -1.08 -11.41 -25.35
CA LYS A 215 -2.43 -11.98 -25.41
C LYS A 215 -2.87 -12.59 -24.09
N LEU A 216 -2.00 -13.36 -23.41
CA LEU A 216 -2.29 -13.94 -22.10
C LEU A 216 -2.60 -12.86 -21.06
N GLY A 217 -1.80 -11.78 -21.03
CA GLY A 217 -2.04 -10.63 -20.14
C GLY A 217 -3.41 -9.99 -20.38
N THR A 218 -3.77 -9.78 -21.66
CA THR A 218 -5.08 -9.22 -22.04
C THR A 218 -6.24 -10.13 -21.64
N ASP A 219 -6.13 -11.43 -21.92
CA ASP A 219 -7.14 -12.42 -21.53
C ASP A 219 -7.31 -12.46 -20.00
N PHE A 220 -6.18 -12.43 -19.25
CA PHE A 220 -6.19 -12.49 -17.79
C PHE A 220 -6.81 -11.24 -17.14
N GLN A 221 -6.63 -10.06 -17.70
CA GLN A 221 -7.29 -8.84 -17.24
C GLN A 221 -8.82 -8.91 -17.37
N ALA A 222 -9.32 -9.69 -18.32
CA ALA A 222 -10.75 -9.92 -18.51
C ALA A 222 -11.32 -11.00 -17.58
N PHE A 223 -10.47 -11.77 -16.88
CA PHE A 223 -10.89 -12.80 -15.93
C PHE A 223 -11.44 -12.17 -14.65
N LYS A 224 -12.73 -12.32 -14.43
CA LYS A 224 -13.46 -11.78 -13.29
C LYS A 224 -14.38 -12.86 -12.70
N PRO A 225 -13.85 -13.76 -11.86
CA PRO A 225 -14.65 -14.80 -11.23
C PRO A 225 -15.71 -14.20 -10.30
N GLU A 226 -16.81 -14.89 -10.13
CA GLU A 226 -17.94 -14.48 -9.27
C GLU A 226 -17.66 -14.70 -7.78
N ASN A 227 -16.67 -15.56 -7.47
CA ASN A 227 -16.23 -15.87 -6.11
C ASN A 227 -14.73 -16.12 -6.09
N VAL A 228 -14.16 -16.25 -4.88
CA VAL A 228 -12.79 -16.70 -4.65
C VAL A 228 -12.80 -18.03 -3.89
N ILE A 229 -11.89 -18.94 -4.25
CA ILE A 229 -11.62 -20.16 -3.48
C ILE A 229 -10.59 -19.79 -2.43
N VAL A 230 -10.94 -19.90 -1.15
CA VAL A 230 -10.13 -19.47 -0.01
C VAL A 230 -9.52 -20.65 0.73
N SER A 231 -8.37 -20.44 1.38
CA SER A 231 -7.71 -21.44 2.24
C SER A 231 -7.59 -20.99 3.70
N GLY A 232 -7.94 -19.74 3.98
CA GLY A 232 -7.85 -19.15 5.31
C GLY A 232 -9.07 -19.42 6.19
N PRO A 233 -9.04 -18.89 7.42
CA PRO A 233 -10.09 -19.14 8.42
C PRO A 233 -11.42 -18.43 8.15
N TYR A 234 -11.48 -17.57 7.13
CA TYR A 234 -12.69 -16.85 6.74
C TYR A 234 -12.98 -16.96 5.24
N ASP A 235 -14.24 -16.78 4.87
CA ASP A 235 -14.74 -16.66 3.50
C ASP A 235 -15.75 -15.52 3.44
N PHE A 236 -16.13 -15.06 2.26
CA PHE A 236 -17.12 -14.02 2.07
C PHE A 236 -18.55 -14.52 2.34
N ASP A 237 -19.34 -13.71 3.01
CA ASP A 237 -20.79 -13.72 2.89
C ASP A 237 -21.18 -12.77 1.74
N TYR A 238 -21.27 -13.33 0.54
CA TYR A 238 -21.45 -12.58 -0.71
C TYR A 238 -22.72 -11.73 -0.73
N ASP A 239 -23.76 -12.14 0.02
CA ASP A 239 -25.04 -11.42 0.11
C ASP A 239 -24.93 -10.12 0.93
N THR A 240 -23.87 -9.97 1.73
CA THR A 240 -23.65 -8.80 2.59
C THR A 240 -22.83 -7.68 1.94
N ILE A 241 -22.30 -7.89 0.74
CA ILE A 241 -21.41 -6.95 0.06
C ILE A 241 -22.21 -5.73 -0.41
N THR A 242 -21.87 -4.58 0.16
CA THR A 242 -22.47 -3.28 -0.16
C THR A 242 -21.40 -2.21 -0.37
N ASN A 243 -21.82 -0.98 -0.65
CA ASN A 243 -20.90 0.17 -0.78
C ASN A 243 -20.19 0.52 0.55
N THR A 244 -20.79 0.18 1.68
CA THR A 244 -20.34 0.62 3.00
C THR A 244 -19.74 -0.49 3.85
N GLN A 245 -20.02 -1.75 3.54
CA GLN A 245 -19.54 -2.88 4.32
C GLN A 245 -19.64 -4.21 3.58
N LEU A 246 -18.93 -5.20 4.08
CA LEU A 246 -19.10 -6.63 3.80
C LEU A 246 -18.89 -7.43 5.09
N THR A 247 -19.34 -8.69 5.10
CA THR A 247 -19.10 -9.62 6.19
C THR A 247 -18.29 -10.81 5.71
N LEU A 248 -17.28 -11.20 6.50
CA LEU A 248 -16.59 -12.46 6.35
C LEU A 248 -17.11 -13.42 7.40
N VAL A 249 -17.39 -14.67 7.00
CA VAL A 249 -17.89 -15.74 7.87
C VAL A 249 -16.81 -16.79 8.07
N ARG A 250 -16.80 -17.46 9.22
CA ARG A 250 -15.80 -18.47 9.54
C ARG A 250 -15.82 -19.64 8.56
N ASN A 251 -14.69 -19.87 7.88
CA ASN A 251 -14.43 -21.07 7.09
C ASN A 251 -13.87 -22.17 8.02
N LYS A 252 -14.72 -23.13 8.41
CA LYS A 252 -14.37 -24.14 9.43
C LYS A 252 -13.27 -25.12 9.03
N THR A 253 -12.97 -25.23 7.75
CA THR A 253 -11.96 -26.15 7.20
C THR A 253 -10.67 -25.45 6.80
N GLY A 254 -10.68 -24.10 6.78
CA GLY A 254 -9.52 -23.30 6.40
C GLY A 254 -8.39 -23.33 7.44
N TYR A 255 -7.19 -23.03 6.98
CA TYR A 255 -6.03 -22.90 7.87
C TYR A 255 -6.28 -21.89 8.96
N GLY A 256 -6.02 -22.23 10.22
CA GLY A 256 -6.20 -21.37 11.39
C GLY A 256 -7.65 -21.24 11.88
N ALA A 257 -8.61 -21.96 11.31
CA ALA A 257 -10.00 -21.96 11.75
C ALA A 257 -10.20 -22.40 13.20
N ASP A 258 -9.28 -23.21 13.73
CA ASP A 258 -9.23 -23.66 15.12
C ASP A 258 -8.64 -22.61 16.08
N LYS A 259 -8.02 -21.57 15.55
CA LYS A 259 -7.35 -20.49 16.31
C LYS A 259 -8.22 -19.24 16.42
N VAL A 260 -8.85 -18.84 15.29
CA VAL A 260 -9.68 -17.63 15.28
C VAL A 260 -10.92 -17.80 16.16
N THR A 261 -11.30 -16.75 16.86
CA THR A 261 -12.32 -16.80 17.91
C THR A 261 -13.63 -16.13 17.53
N PHE A 262 -13.64 -15.28 16.49
CA PHE A 262 -14.84 -14.62 16.00
C PHE A 262 -15.55 -15.49 14.94
N ASP A 263 -16.88 -15.52 14.99
CA ASP A 263 -17.69 -16.19 13.97
C ASP A 263 -17.76 -15.36 12.69
N ASN A 264 -17.78 -14.03 12.84
CA ASN A 264 -17.88 -13.08 11.74
C ASN A 264 -16.85 -11.95 11.87
N LEU A 265 -16.41 -11.43 10.72
CA LEU A 265 -15.71 -10.15 10.65
C LEU A 265 -16.56 -9.20 9.81
N VAL A 266 -17.06 -8.13 10.39
CA VAL A 266 -17.76 -7.05 9.69
C VAL A 266 -16.72 -6.01 9.28
N MET A 267 -16.56 -5.81 7.99
CA MET A 267 -15.57 -4.90 7.43
C MET A 267 -16.26 -3.67 6.85
N TYR A 268 -16.01 -2.51 7.44
CA TYR A 268 -16.54 -1.24 6.95
C TYR A 268 -15.63 -0.67 5.86
N ASN A 269 -16.25 -0.22 4.76
CA ASN A 269 -15.62 0.43 3.62
C ASN A 269 -15.81 1.94 3.69
N GLY A 270 -14.78 2.69 3.39
CA GLY A 270 -14.82 4.15 3.32
C GLY A 270 -13.50 4.76 3.76
N GLU A 271 -13.31 6.02 3.37
CA GLU A 271 -12.16 6.82 3.77
C GLU A 271 -12.37 7.46 5.15
N THR A 272 -11.43 8.30 5.56
CA THR A 272 -11.41 8.90 6.91
C THR A 272 -12.68 9.64 7.27
N THR A 273 -13.35 10.26 6.30
CA THR A 273 -14.57 11.04 6.53
C THR A 273 -15.73 10.15 6.98
N GLU A 274 -15.94 9.04 6.29
CA GLU A 274 -17.01 8.07 6.56
C GLU A 274 -16.73 7.31 7.86
N ILE A 275 -15.50 6.82 8.01
CA ILE A 275 -15.11 5.97 9.14
C ILE A 275 -15.00 6.74 10.45
N THR A 276 -14.64 8.02 10.44
CA THR A 276 -14.57 8.84 11.66
C THR A 276 -15.86 8.79 12.49
N SER A 277 -17.02 8.86 11.84
CA SER A 277 -18.30 8.82 12.55
C SER A 277 -18.59 7.45 13.16
N LEU A 278 -18.22 6.36 12.47
CA LEU A 278 -18.39 4.98 12.97
C LEU A 278 -17.47 4.67 14.14
N VAL A 279 -16.24 5.23 14.13
CA VAL A 279 -15.34 5.13 15.29
C VAL A 279 -15.93 5.91 16.48
N GLN A 280 -16.41 7.15 16.27
CA GLN A 280 -16.98 7.97 17.35
C GLN A 280 -18.23 7.34 17.99
N SER A 281 -19.05 6.60 17.22
CA SER A 281 -20.21 5.88 17.74
C SER A 281 -19.89 4.55 18.41
N GLY A 282 -18.63 4.08 18.32
CA GLY A 282 -18.22 2.80 18.90
C GLY A 282 -18.57 1.59 18.02
N ASP A 283 -18.87 1.81 16.73
CA ASP A 283 -19.26 0.74 15.81
C ASP A 283 -18.05 -0.02 15.23
N VAL A 284 -16.85 0.55 15.27
CA VAL A 284 -15.60 -0.05 14.77
C VAL A 284 -14.71 -0.46 15.94
N ASP A 285 -14.16 -1.66 15.92
CA ASP A 285 -13.20 -2.13 16.92
C ASP A 285 -11.77 -1.72 16.59
N TYR A 286 -11.42 -1.66 15.29
CA TYR A 286 -10.08 -1.28 14.82
C TYR A 286 -10.12 -0.70 13.40
N ALA A 287 -9.37 0.38 13.19
CA ALA A 287 -9.20 0.98 11.87
C ALA A 287 -7.73 1.40 11.63
N THR A 288 -7.30 1.40 10.36
CA THR A 288 -5.92 1.71 9.92
C THR A 288 -5.82 2.95 9.03
N HIS A 289 -6.76 3.86 9.14
CA HIS A 289 -6.81 5.09 8.34
C HIS A 289 -5.84 6.16 8.85
N GLY A 290 -5.48 7.11 8.00
CA GLY A 290 -4.75 8.33 8.39
C GLY A 290 -5.72 9.41 8.87
N PHE A 291 -6.27 9.29 10.07
CA PHE A 291 -7.26 10.22 10.61
C PHE A 291 -6.68 11.62 10.86
N ALA A 292 -7.50 12.64 10.65
CA ALA A 292 -7.12 14.01 11.00
C ALA A 292 -6.82 14.12 12.51
N PRO A 293 -5.80 14.91 12.92
CA PRO A 293 -5.43 15.05 14.35
C PRO A 293 -6.59 15.45 15.26
N ALA A 294 -7.54 16.23 14.76
CA ALA A 294 -8.72 16.64 15.50
C ALA A 294 -9.66 15.48 15.90
N SER A 295 -9.53 14.31 15.25
CA SER A 295 -10.36 13.12 15.52
C SER A 295 -9.87 12.32 16.71
N GLU A 296 -8.58 12.38 17.08
CA GLU A 296 -7.99 11.53 18.11
C GLU A 296 -8.62 11.74 19.49
N LYS A 297 -8.75 12.99 19.92
CA LYS A 297 -9.36 13.29 21.23
C LYS A 297 -10.83 12.86 21.34
N PRO A 298 -11.69 13.04 20.32
CA PRO A 298 -13.01 12.42 20.26
C PRO A 298 -12.97 10.88 20.36
N PHE A 299 -12.03 10.21 19.68
CA PHE A 299 -11.86 8.75 19.78
C PHE A 299 -11.48 8.30 21.18
N GLU A 300 -10.49 8.94 21.81
CA GLU A 300 -10.13 8.68 23.21
C GLU A 300 -11.32 8.90 24.16
N SER A 301 -12.14 9.93 23.91
CA SER A 301 -13.34 10.21 24.71
C SER A 301 -14.44 9.15 24.51
N ALA A 302 -14.44 8.45 23.37
CA ALA A 302 -15.30 7.30 23.09
C ALA A 302 -14.74 5.97 23.62
N GLY A 303 -13.57 6.00 24.29
CA GLY A 303 -12.97 4.82 24.95
C GLY A 303 -11.89 4.11 24.12
N TYR A 304 -11.48 4.67 22.98
CA TYR A 304 -10.42 4.08 22.16
C TYR A 304 -9.03 4.38 22.70
N THR A 305 -8.13 3.42 22.53
CA THR A 305 -6.68 3.63 22.56
C THR A 305 -6.19 3.90 21.15
N ILE A 306 -5.32 4.90 20.97
CA ILE A 306 -4.70 5.18 19.68
C ILE A 306 -3.38 4.43 19.58
N LEU A 307 -3.34 3.40 18.72
CA LEU A 307 -2.13 2.63 18.45
C LEU A 307 -1.30 3.32 17.35
N ARG A 308 0.03 3.38 17.53
CA ARG A 308 0.93 4.11 16.63
C ARG A 308 2.03 3.22 16.03
N PRO A 309 1.67 2.14 15.27
CA PRO A 309 2.67 1.36 14.56
C PRO A 309 3.36 2.21 13.49
N PRO A 310 4.67 2.05 13.26
CA PRO A 310 5.35 2.69 12.13
C PRO A 310 4.80 2.13 10.82
N VAL A 311 4.57 3.02 9.85
CA VAL A 311 4.10 2.64 8.50
C VAL A 311 5.26 2.43 7.54
N TYR A 312 6.45 2.94 7.87
CA TYR A 312 7.69 2.87 7.08
C TYR A 312 7.60 3.54 5.70
N SER A 313 6.60 4.36 5.52
CA SER A 313 6.32 5.14 4.31
C SER A 313 5.53 6.40 4.68
N GLY A 314 5.24 7.23 3.70
CA GLY A 314 4.43 8.43 3.88
C GLY A 314 4.22 9.17 2.57
N PRO A 315 3.74 10.43 2.59
CA PRO A 315 3.63 11.25 1.42
C PRO A 315 4.96 11.92 1.05
N ALA A 316 5.21 12.00 -0.25
CA ALA A 316 6.27 12.79 -0.86
C ALA A 316 5.70 13.79 -1.85
N LEU A 317 6.46 14.84 -2.11
CA LEU A 317 6.21 15.76 -3.21
C LEU A 317 6.87 15.20 -4.48
N TYR A 318 6.03 14.88 -5.47
CA TYR A 318 6.42 14.48 -6.81
C TYR A 318 6.40 15.71 -7.73
N LEU A 319 7.42 15.84 -8.56
CA LEU A 319 7.60 16.91 -9.52
C LEU A 319 7.64 16.31 -10.93
N ASN A 320 6.79 16.77 -11.83
CA ASN A 320 6.77 16.26 -13.20
C ASN A 320 7.95 16.83 -14.00
N GLN A 321 9.00 16.03 -14.15
CA GLN A 321 10.26 16.44 -14.75
C GLN A 321 10.23 16.37 -16.30
N ASP A 322 9.27 15.62 -16.88
CA ASP A 322 9.07 15.56 -18.34
C ASP A 322 8.36 16.82 -18.86
N ARG A 323 7.37 17.34 -18.12
CA ARG A 323 6.61 18.54 -18.51
C ARG A 323 7.25 19.85 -18.12
N PHE A 324 8.04 19.86 -17.03
CA PHE A 324 8.64 21.06 -16.44
C PHE A 324 10.16 20.89 -16.35
N PRO A 325 10.91 21.31 -17.38
CA PRO A 325 12.35 21.14 -17.44
C PRO A 325 13.10 21.73 -16.23
N GLU A 326 12.54 22.77 -15.60
CA GLU A 326 13.09 23.36 -14.38
C GLU A 326 13.07 22.39 -13.19
N PHE A 327 12.17 21.41 -13.17
CA PHE A 327 12.15 20.36 -12.15
C PHE A 327 13.16 19.24 -12.42
N ALA A 328 13.63 19.09 -13.66
CA ALA A 328 14.70 18.16 -14.01
C ALA A 328 16.07 18.62 -13.49
N ASP A 329 16.24 19.92 -13.20
CA ASP A 329 17.46 20.42 -12.56
C ASP A 329 17.50 20.01 -11.08
N VAL A 330 18.53 19.24 -10.70
CA VAL A 330 18.69 18.76 -9.32
C VAL A 330 18.82 19.91 -8.30
N ARG A 331 19.34 21.07 -8.71
CA ARG A 331 19.44 22.26 -7.83
C ARG A 331 18.07 22.80 -7.48
N THR A 332 17.12 22.77 -8.41
CA THR A 332 15.72 23.14 -8.14
C THR A 332 15.09 22.19 -7.14
N ARG A 333 15.26 20.86 -7.31
CA ARG A 333 14.70 19.88 -6.37
C ARG A 333 15.30 20.01 -4.98
N LYS A 334 16.63 20.20 -4.90
CA LYS A 334 17.33 20.48 -3.63
C LYS A 334 16.84 21.78 -2.98
N ALA A 335 16.64 22.84 -3.77
CA ALA A 335 16.09 24.10 -3.26
C ALA A 335 14.71 23.90 -2.64
N PHE A 336 13.83 23.13 -3.29
CA PHE A 336 12.52 22.82 -2.77
C PHE A 336 12.58 21.96 -1.49
N ALA A 337 13.53 21.04 -1.39
CA ALA A 337 13.75 20.27 -0.16
C ALA A 337 14.20 21.15 1.02
N TYR A 338 15.07 22.17 0.79
CA TYR A 338 15.45 23.15 1.80
C TYR A 338 14.39 24.19 2.12
N LEU A 339 13.43 24.42 1.21
CA LEU A 339 12.32 25.34 1.41
C LEU A 339 11.28 24.80 2.40
N LEU A 340 11.05 23.49 2.41
CA LEU A 340 9.93 22.88 3.10
C LEU A 340 10.25 22.58 4.57
N ASP A 341 9.48 23.14 5.49
CA ASP A 341 9.44 22.74 6.90
C ASP A 341 8.65 21.44 7.04
N ARG A 342 9.33 20.32 6.81
CA ARG A 342 8.75 18.97 6.86
C ARG A 342 8.19 18.61 8.24
N ALA A 343 8.77 19.17 9.31
CA ALA A 343 8.26 18.95 10.67
C ALA A 343 6.88 19.58 10.85
N THR A 344 6.71 20.83 10.39
CA THR A 344 5.41 21.51 10.39
C THR A 344 4.39 20.80 9.50
N ILE A 345 4.80 20.31 8.31
CA ILE A 345 3.92 19.55 7.40
C ILE A 345 3.40 18.28 8.09
N GLY A 346 4.28 17.47 8.68
CA GLY A 346 3.91 16.25 9.38
C GLY A 346 3.02 16.52 10.61
N GLN A 347 3.35 17.54 11.40
CA GLN A 347 2.57 17.96 12.57
C GLN A 347 1.14 18.41 12.20
N ILE A 348 0.97 19.14 11.09
CA ILE A 348 -0.34 19.58 10.59
C ILE A 348 -1.13 18.37 10.07
N ALA A 349 -0.47 17.47 9.37
CA ALA A 349 -1.10 16.32 8.72
C ALA A 349 -1.57 15.26 9.73
N LEU A 350 -0.71 14.85 10.67
CA LEU A 350 -0.93 13.71 11.56
C LEU A 350 -0.47 13.93 13.01
N ALA A 351 -0.19 15.15 13.44
CA ALA A 351 0.32 15.47 14.78
C ALA A 351 1.51 14.53 15.16
N GLU A 352 1.40 13.80 16.28
CA GLU A 352 2.46 12.89 16.75
C GLU A 352 2.75 11.72 15.81
N SER A 353 1.79 11.38 14.92
CA SER A 353 1.92 10.30 13.94
C SER A 353 2.58 10.73 12.63
N GLY A 354 2.87 12.04 12.42
CA GLY A 354 3.58 12.57 11.27
C GLY A 354 4.99 13.00 11.63
N LYS A 355 6.00 12.16 11.40
CA LYS A 355 7.40 12.47 11.72
C LYS A 355 8.17 12.89 10.47
N ALA A 356 8.80 14.07 10.49
CA ALA A 356 9.61 14.55 9.39
C ALA A 356 10.66 13.52 8.97
N VAL A 357 10.80 13.28 7.65
CA VAL A 357 11.92 12.50 7.12
C VAL A 357 13.20 13.30 7.29
N VAL A 358 14.20 12.69 7.91
CA VAL A 358 15.48 13.35 8.24
C VAL A 358 16.55 13.06 7.19
N ASN A 359 16.72 11.79 6.82
CA ASN A 359 17.88 11.37 6.05
C ASN A 359 17.68 11.43 4.53
N MET A 360 16.46 11.48 4.02
CA MET A 360 16.14 11.64 2.59
C MET A 360 16.86 10.63 1.69
N VAL A 361 16.84 9.35 2.08
CA VAL A 361 17.62 8.28 1.43
C VAL A 361 16.75 7.28 0.64
N GLY A 362 15.46 7.58 0.42
CA GLY A 362 14.56 6.72 -0.34
C GLY A 362 13.99 5.53 0.44
N PHE A 363 14.19 5.49 1.75
CA PHE A 363 13.54 4.52 2.64
C PHE A 363 13.42 5.07 4.06
N SER A 364 12.63 4.39 4.90
CA SER A 364 12.31 4.79 6.27
C SER A 364 13.55 5.10 7.12
N ASP A 365 13.50 6.21 7.87
CA ASP A 365 14.52 6.56 8.85
C ASP A 365 14.71 5.49 9.93
N ASN A 366 13.68 4.65 10.18
CA ASN A 366 13.78 3.52 11.11
C ASN A 366 14.78 2.44 10.67
N PHE A 367 15.18 2.41 9.40
CA PHE A 367 16.10 1.42 8.85
C PHE A 367 17.51 1.94 8.57
N VAL A 368 17.75 3.23 8.74
CA VAL A 368 19.04 3.87 8.39
C VAL A 368 20.21 3.25 9.15
N ASP A 369 20.07 2.96 10.43
CA ASP A 369 21.13 2.35 11.24
C ASP A 369 21.40 0.88 10.87
N ASP A 370 20.39 0.16 10.42
CA ASP A 370 20.52 -1.22 9.98
C ASP A 370 21.17 -1.35 8.59
N TRP A 371 20.88 -0.41 7.67
CA TRP A 371 21.17 -0.57 6.25
C TRP A 371 22.17 0.39 5.64
N LEU A 372 22.58 1.47 6.34
CA LEU A 372 23.63 2.35 5.83
C LEU A 372 24.96 2.08 6.51
N THR A 373 26.03 2.10 5.71
CA THR A 373 27.39 2.13 6.22
C THR A 373 27.67 3.47 6.91
N ASP A 374 28.58 3.49 7.91
CA ASP A 374 28.95 4.72 8.61
C ASP A 374 29.56 5.76 7.66
N GLU A 375 30.25 5.31 6.62
CA GLU A 375 30.79 6.19 5.59
C GLU A 375 29.68 6.97 4.87
N VAL A 376 28.59 6.29 4.47
CA VAL A 376 27.48 6.92 3.76
C VAL A 376 26.64 7.77 4.71
N LYS A 377 26.40 7.35 5.95
CA LYS A 377 25.76 8.19 6.99
C LYS A 377 26.45 9.53 7.16
N GLY A 378 27.78 9.57 7.01
CA GLY A 378 28.57 10.81 7.09
C GLY A 378 28.52 11.70 5.85
N LYS A 379 27.98 11.21 4.72
CA LYS A 379 27.93 11.92 3.43
C LYS A 379 26.54 12.44 3.07
N ILE A 380 25.47 11.83 3.63
CA ILE A 380 24.09 12.20 3.28
C ILE A 380 23.78 13.63 3.74
N GLU A 381 23.12 14.37 2.86
CA GLU A 381 22.57 15.70 3.14
C GLU A 381 21.16 15.55 3.76
N LYS A 382 20.89 16.28 4.84
CA LYS A 382 19.59 16.19 5.58
C LYS A 382 18.53 17.15 5.08
N TYR A 383 18.90 18.10 4.24
CA TYR A 383 17.99 19.11 3.68
C TYR A 383 17.11 19.78 4.75
N GLU A 384 17.72 20.17 5.88
CA GLU A 384 17.02 20.94 6.92
C GLU A 384 16.57 22.28 6.37
N LEU A 385 15.46 22.81 6.89
CA LEU A 385 14.91 24.10 6.45
C LEU A 385 15.95 25.21 6.41
N ASP A 386 16.27 25.69 5.20
CA ASP A 386 17.21 26.79 4.96
C ASP A 386 16.80 27.61 3.72
N LEU A 387 16.00 28.64 3.95
CA LEU A 387 15.51 29.52 2.88
C LEU A 387 16.62 30.29 2.14
N LYS A 388 17.77 30.51 2.78
CA LYS A 388 18.92 31.16 2.11
C LYS A 388 19.58 30.21 1.14
N LYS A 389 19.78 28.96 1.56
CA LYS A 389 20.34 27.92 0.69
C LYS A 389 19.38 27.59 -0.45
N ALA A 390 18.07 27.53 -0.18
CA ALA A 390 17.05 27.38 -1.21
C ALA A 390 17.11 28.51 -2.25
N THR A 391 17.23 29.76 -1.80
CA THR A 391 17.38 30.92 -2.67
C THR A 391 18.64 30.80 -3.56
N SER A 392 19.80 30.51 -2.95
CA SER A 392 21.08 30.38 -3.69
C SER A 392 21.00 29.30 -4.77
N LEU A 393 20.43 28.13 -4.44
CA LEU A 393 20.29 27.03 -5.38
C LEU A 393 19.34 27.35 -6.55
N LEU A 394 18.24 28.08 -6.31
CA LEU A 394 17.38 28.55 -7.39
C LEU A 394 18.09 29.55 -8.29
N GLU A 395 18.82 30.52 -7.73
CA GLU A 395 19.60 31.50 -8.51
C GLU A 395 20.69 30.80 -9.34
N GLU A 396 21.39 29.80 -8.78
CA GLU A 396 22.37 28.97 -9.48
C GLU A 396 21.71 28.14 -10.60
N ALA A 397 20.45 27.70 -10.43
CA ALA A 397 19.66 27.01 -11.45
C ALA A 397 19.06 27.96 -12.50
N GLY A 398 19.33 29.27 -12.41
CA GLY A 398 18.88 30.28 -13.37
C GLY A 398 17.52 30.90 -13.09
N TRP A 399 16.93 30.60 -11.92
CA TRP A 399 15.71 31.29 -11.48
C TRP A 399 16.00 32.73 -11.10
N THR A 400 15.04 33.61 -11.26
CA THR A 400 15.18 35.06 -10.92
C THR A 400 14.01 35.54 -10.10
N LYS A 401 14.21 36.59 -9.29
CA LYS A 401 13.12 37.25 -8.56
C LYS A 401 12.71 38.56 -9.21
N GLU A 402 11.39 38.81 -9.25
CA GLU A 402 10.82 40.13 -9.56
C GLU A 402 9.95 40.58 -8.37
N GLY A 403 10.48 41.48 -7.55
CA GLY A 403 9.91 41.75 -6.22
C GLY A 403 10.03 40.50 -5.32
N ASP A 404 8.93 40.05 -4.76
CA ASP A 404 8.90 38.82 -3.93
C ASP A 404 8.59 37.56 -4.74
N ALA A 405 8.24 37.68 -6.02
CA ALA A 405 7.83 36.55 -6.86
C ALA A 405 9.01 35.96 -7.64
N TRP A 406 9.07 34.62 -7.72
CA TRP A 406 10.04 33.91 -8.53
C TRP A 406 9.59 33.76 -9.98
N LYS A 407 10.56 33.76 -10.88
CA LYS A 407 10.45 33.38 -12.28
C LYS A 407 11.33 32.16 -12.57
N THR A 408 10.83 31.27 -13.42
CA THR A 408 11.57 30.11 -13.91
C THR A 408 12.82 30.54 -14.73
N PRO A 409 13.77 29.63 -15.02
CA PRO A 409 14.91 29.94 -15.89
C PRO A 409 14.50 30.44 -17.29
N GLU A 410 13.29 30.09 -17.75
CA GLU A 410 12.73 30.60 -19.02
C GLU A 410 12.11 32.02 -18.89
N GLY A 411 12.14 32.62 -17.70
CA GLY A 411 11.59 33.95 -17.42
C GLY A 411 10.05 33.98 -17.23
N LYS A 412 9.39 32.83 -17.16
CA LYS A 412 7.95 32.72 -16.86
C LYS A 412 7.71 32.90 -15.36
N ALA A 413 6.52 33.33 -14.98
CA ALA A 413 6.14 33.32 -13.56
C ALA A 413 6.16 31.89 -13.01
N ALA A 414 6.75 31.72 -11.82
CA ALA A 414 6.74 30.44 -11.11
C ALA A 414 5.35 30.20 -10.52
N ALA A 415 4.51 29.51 -11.27
CA ALA A 415 3.12 29.23 -10.90
C ALA A 415 2.76 27.80 -11.27
N TYR A 416 2.34 27.00 -10.28
CA TYR A 416 2.09 25.58 -10.42
C TYR A 416 0.81 25.15 -9.69
N GLU A 417 0.35 23.94 -9.99
CA GLU A 417 -0.72 23.24 -9.27
C GLU A 417 -0.13 22.02 -8.54
N ILE A 418 -0.51 21.83 -7.27
CA ILE A 418 -0.23 20.58 -6.53
C ILE A 418 -1.52 19.82 -6.35
N GLN A 419 -1.57 18.60 -6.86
CA GLN A 419 -2.71 17.69 -6.73
C GLN A 419 -2.50 16.64 -5.63
N PHE A 420 -3.60 16.23 -5.02
CA PHE A 420 -3.63 15.20 -3.98
C PHE A 420 -5.02 14.55 -3.88
N PRO A 421 -5.12 13.30 -3.38
CA PRO A 421 -6.40 12.68 -3.06
C PRO A 421 -7.14 13.49 -1.98
N GLN A 422 -8.33 14.00 -2.31
CA GLN A 422 -9.05 14.91 -1.42
C GLN A 422 -9.55 14.23 -0.14
N THR A 423 -9.88 12.95 -0.22
CA THR A 423 -10.44 12.16 0.88
C THR A 423 -9.38 11.67 1.87
N TYR A 424 -8.09 11.64 1.47
CA TYR A 424 -6.98 11.32 2.37
C TYR A 424 -6.67 12.54 3.25
N ALA A 425 -7.16 12.52 4.49
CA ALA A 425 -7.11 13.70 5.38
C ALA A 425 -5.68 14.21 5.59
N ASP A 426 -4.72 13.29 5.79
CA ASP A 426 -3.30 13.59 6.00
C ASP A 426 -2.63 14.17 4.75
N TRP A 427 -2.83 13.56 3.58
CA TRP A 427 -2.23 14.04 2.32
C TRP A 427 -2.84 15.35 1.86
N SER A 428 -4.15 15.51 2.06
CA SER A 428 -4.86 16.77 1.75
C SER A 428 -4.35 17.92 2.62
N ALA A 429 -4.14 17.68 3.92
CA ALA A 429 -3.59 18.68 4.83
C ALA A 429 -2.13 19.03 4.46
N ALA A 430 -1.30 18.01 4.18
CA ALA A 430 0.08 18.17 3.76
C ALA A 430 0.19 18.97 2.45
N GLY A 431 -0.56 18.60 1.41
CA GLY A 431 -0.52 19.26 0.10
C GLY A 431 -0.92 20.74 0.17
N LYS A 432 -1.91 21.08 0.99
CA LYS A 432 -2.31 22.49 1.25
C LYS A 432 -1.20 23.28 1.94
N ASN A 433 -0.55 22.68 2.95
CA ASN A 433 0.54 23.35 3.66
C ASN A 433 1.80 23.48 2.79
N VAL A 434 2.12 22.49 1.95
CA VAL A 434 3.17 22.62 0.93
C VAL A 434 2.89 23.82 0.02
N ALA A 435 1.67 23.95 -0.51
CA ALA A 435 1.31 25.08 -1.35
C ALA A 435 1.46 26.43 -0.64
N GLU A 436 1.08 26.51 0.65
CA GLU A 436 1.25 27.70 1.49
C GLU A 436 2.72 28.09 1.64
N GLN A 437 3.61 27.13 1.99
CA GLN A 437 5.04 27.37 2.18
C GLN A 437 5.73 27.82 0.88
N PHE A 438 5.35 27.26 -0.27
CA PHE A 438 5.81 27.73 -1.58
C PHE A 438 5.35 29.18 -1.84
N GLY A 439 4.09 29.48 -1.54
CA GLY A 439 3.53 30.84 -1.69
C GLY A 439 4.25 31.88 -0.84
N GLU A 440 4.56 31.58 0.42
CA GLU A 440 5.34 32.42 1.33
C GLU A 440 6.75 32.68 0.80
N PHE A 441 7.34 31.71 0.11
CA PHE A 441 8.66 31.85 -0.50
C PHE A 441 8.63 32.62 -1.83
N GLY A 442 7.46 32.87 -2.42
CA GLY A 442 7.26 33.61 -3.66
C GLY A 442 7.06 32.74 -4.91
N ILE A 443 6.79 31.45 -4.75
CA ILE A 443 6.38 30.53 -5.81
C ILE A 443 4.88 30.28 -5.66
N SER A 444 4.07 30.67 -6.65
CA SER A 444 2.62 30.48 -6.57
C SER A 444 2.26 28.99 -6.76
N VAL A 445 1.64 28.36 -5.77
CA VAL A 445 1.17 26.97 -5.89
C VAL A 445 -0.30 26.91 -5.51
N THR A 446 -1.14 26.41 -6.43
CA THR A 446 -2.56 26.18 -6.21
C THR A 446 -2.80 24.73 -5.76
N ALA A 447 -3.41 24.58 -4.59
CA ALA A 447 -3.76 23.25 -4.05
C ALA A 447 -5.05 22.73 -4.70
N ARG A 448 -5.01 21.53 -5.28
CA ARG A 448 -6.13 20.88 -5.95
C ARG A 448 -6.40 19.49 -5.38
N GLY A 449 -7.52 19.34 -4.67
CA GLY A 449 -8.02 18.02 -4.27
C GLY A 449 -8.70 17.32 -5.45
N LEU A 450 -8.34 16.07 -5.68
CA LEU A 450 -8.91 15.18 -6.69
C LEU A 450 -9.66 14.04 -6.02
N ASP A 451 -10.48 13.35 -6.80
CA ASP A 451 -10.98 12.03 -6.45
C ASP A 451 -9.79 11.08 -6.17
N ASP A 452 -9.90 10.26 -5.14
CA ASP A 452 -8.82 9.38 -4.68
C ASP A 452 -8.43 8.31 -5.71
N LYS A 453 -9.35 7.89 -6.58
CA LYS A 453 -9.06 6.98 -7.70
C LYS A 453 -8.43 7.72 -8.90
N GLN A 454 -8.74 8.99 -9.10
CA GLN A 454 -8.23 9.77 -10.22
C GLN A 454 -6.80 10.28 -10.00
N ALA A 455 -6.46 10.66 -8.76
CA ALA A 455 -5.17 11.25 -8.44
C ALA A 455 -3.95 10.35 -8.84
N PRO A 456 -3.89 9.05 -8.51
CA PRO A 456 -2.80 8.19 -8.95
C PRO A 456 -2.79 7.96 -10.48
N ILE A 457 -3.97 7.90 -11.11
CA ILE A 457 -4.08 7.76 -12.57
C ILE A 457 -3.43 8.95 -13.29
N ASP A 458 -3.68 10.17 -12.82
CA ASP A 458 -3.09 11.37 -13.42
C ASP A 458 -1.57 11.38 -13.28
N VAL A 459 -1.03 10.90 -12.14
CA VAL A 459 0.42 10.80 -11.93
C VAL A 459 1.04 9.78 -12.89
N ASP A 460 0.46 8.59 -13.03
CA ASP A 460 0.98 7.56 -13.93
C ASP A 460 0.93 7.99 -15.41
N LYS A 461 -0.09 8.76 -15.79
CA LYS A 461 -0.17 9.35 -17.13
C LYS A 461 0.81 10.50 -17.36
N GLY A 462 1.35 11.11 -16.32
CA GLY A 462 2.12 12.36 -16.39
C GLY A 462 1.24 13.61 -16.55
N ASP A 463 -0.04 13.53 -16.19
CA ASP A 463 -1.01 14.62 -16.29
C ASP A 463 -1.10 15.43 -14.98
N PHE A 464 0.04 15.86 -14.49
CA PHE A 464 0.17 16.67 -13.29
C PHE A 464 1.34 17.65 -13.43
N GLU A 465 1.45 18.61 -12.51
CA GLU A 465 2.59 19.51 -12.36
C GLU A 465 3.39 19.14 -11.12
N MET A 466 2.75 19.23 -9.96
CA MET A 466 3.21 18.69 -8.67
C MET A 466 2.13 17.76 -8.11
N ALA A 467 2.53 16.70 -7.40
CA ALA A 467 1.57 15.77 -6.80
C ALA A 467 2.05 15.27 -5.44
N MET A 468 1.09 14.97 -4.56
CA MET A 468 1.33 14.16 -3.37
C MET A 468 1.19 12.69 -3.75
N GLN A 469 2.25 11.90 -3.56
CA GLN A 469 2.24 10.44 -3.76
C GLN A 469 3.04 9.74 -2.67
N ALA A 470 2.90 8.42 -2.58
CA ALA A 470 3.61 7.61 -1.61
C ALA A 470 5.12 7.56 -1.88
N TRP A 471 5.91 7.53 -0.80
CA TRP A 471 7.32 7.15 -0.82
C TRP A 471 7.57 6.03 0.19
N GLY A 472 8.68 5.32 0.00
CA GLY A 472 9.06 4.22 0.88
C GLY A 472 8.17 2.98 0.72
N SER A 473 8.39 1.96 1.50
CA SER A 473 7.61 0.72 1.44
C SER A 473 7.04 0.34 2.80
N SER A 474 5.72 0.30 2.90
CA SER A 474 4.97 -0.22 4.05
C SER A 474 4.76 -1.74 3.99
N THR A 475 5.21 -2.40 2.93
CA THR A 475 4.92 -3.80 2.68
C THR A 475 6.10 -4.74 2.90
N HIS A 476 7.32 -4.20 2.91
CA HIS A 476 8.53 -5.01 2.99
C HIS A 476 9.62 -4.34 3.83
N PRO A 477 10.35 -5.10 4.66
CA PRO A 477 11.33 -4.56 5.60
C PRO A 477 12.70 -4.24 4.99
N HIS A 478 12.95 -4.57 3.70
CA HIS A 478 14.22 -4.32 3.03
C HIS A 478 14.18 -3.05 2.18
N PRO A 479 15.20 -2.15 2.22
CA PRO A 479 15.22 -0.89 1.46
C PRO A 479 15.05 -1.03 -0.07
N HIS A 480 15.43 -2.16 -0.65
CA HIS A 480 15.20 -2.46 -2.06
C HIS A 480 13.75 -2.16 -2.50
N PHE A 481 12.76 -2.60 -1.69
CA PHE A 481 11.34 -2.39 -2.02
C PHE A 481 10.95 -0.91 -1.99
N SER A 482 11.58 -0.11 -1.13
CA SER A 482 11.37 1.33 -1.10
C SER A 482 11.95 1.99 -2.34
N PHE A 483 13.14 1.58 -2.80
CA PHE A 483 13.71 2.10 -4.05
C PHE A 483 12.86 1.73 -5.27
N VAL A 484 12.32 0.50 -5.32
CA VAL A 484 11.37 0.10 -6.38
C VAL A 484 10.12 0.99 -6.35
N GLN A 485 9.54 1.24 -5.16
CA GLN A 485 8.40 2.13 -5.01
C GLN A 485 8.70 3.54 -5.52
N ASP A 486 9.81 4.12 -5.08
CA ASP A 486 10.12 5.53 -5.28
C ASP A 486 10.60 5.84 -6.71
N LEU A 487 11.33 4.90 -7.33
CA LEU A 487 11.97 5.12 -8.62
C LEU A 487 11.21 4.50 -9.79
N PHE A 488 10.41 3.44 -9.56
CA PHE A 488 9.80 2.69 -10.65
C PHE A 488 8.27 2.78 -10.71
N VAL A 489 7.56 2.77 -9.56
CA VAL A 489 6.09 2.61 -9.55
C VAL A 489 5.37 3.71 -10.31
N HIS A 490 5.73 4.99 -10.07
CA HIS A 490 5.13 6.14 -10.77
C HIS A 490 6.09 6.75 -11.81
N ASN A 491 6.96 5.93 -12.39
CA ASN A 491 7.96 6.31 -13.37
C ASN A 491 8.02 5.28 -14.50
N ILE A 492 8.87 5.50 -15.50
CA ILE A 492 9.23 4.47 -16.47
C ILE A 492 10.21 3.51 -15.75
N PRO A 493 10.04 2.17 -15.85
CA PRO A 493 9.22 1.46 -16.85
C PRO A 493 7.76 1.17 -16.44
N ILE A 494 7.38 1.22 -15.15
CA ILE A 494 6.05 0.74 -14.72
C ILE A 494 4.91 1.60 -15.27
N ALA A 495 5.01 2.91 -15.19
CA ALA A 495 3.99 3.81 -15.76
C ALA A 495 3.80 3.59 -17.28
N LYS A 496 4.87 3.26 -18.01
CA LYS A 496 4.81 2.94 -19.43
C LYS A 496 3.98 1.69 -19.72
N ASN A 497 4.08 0.66 -18.89
CA ASN A 497 3.29 -0.57 -19.03
C ASN A 497 1.78 -0.30 -18.88
N GLN A 498 1.43 0.80 -18.21
CA GLN A 498 0.06 1.29 -18.04
C GLN A 498 -0.33 2.37 -19.07
N GLY A 499 0.51 2.62 -20.08
CA GLY A 499 0.29 3.60 -21.13
C GLY A 499 0.61 5.05 -20.75
N GLY A 500 1.34 5.25 -19.64
CA GLY A 500 1.72 6.55 -19.12
C GLY A 500 3.22 6.85 -19.18
N LYS A 501 3.61 7.99 -18.63
CA LYS A 501 5.01 8.47 -18.55
C LYS A 501 5.50 8.64 -17.11
N GLY A 502 4.59 8.66 -16.14
CA GLY A 502 4.90 8.95 -14.75
C GLY A 502 5.47 10.36 -14.54
N TYR A 503 6.37 10.51 -13.58
CA TYR A 503 6.97 11.80 -13.24
C TYR A 503 8.24 12.13 -14.06
N GLY A 504 8.69 11.21 -14.94
CA GLY A 504 9.71 11.48 -15.94
C GLY A 504 11.14 11.61 -15.41
N PHE A 505 11.46 10.99 -14.27
CA PHE A 505 12.83 10.98 -13.77
C PHE A 505 13.69 9.96 -14.56
N PRO A 506 14.89 10.35 -15.06
CA PRO A 506 15.77 9.45 -15.79
C PRO A 506 16.39 8.41 -14.85
N LEU A 507 16.44 7.15 -15.29
CA LEU A 507 17.05 6.05 -14.53
C LEU A 507 18.42 5.64 -15.09
N GLN A 508 18.70 5.91 -16.36
CA GLN A 508 19.96 5.56 -17.03
C GLN A 508 20.79 6.82 -17.29
N ASP A 509 22.11 6.65 -17.33
CA ASP A 509 23.07 7.72 -17.60
C ASP A 509 22.92 8.94 -16.66
N VAL A 510 22.66 8.69 -15.37
CA VAL A 510 22.43 9.75 -14.38
C VAL A 510 23.72 10.15 -13.70
N GLU A 511 24.03 11.45 -13.69
CA GLU A 511 25.24 12.00 -13.08
C GLU A 511 25.12 12.09 -11.56
N THR A 512 26.08 11.51 -10.84
CA THR A 512 26.24 11.59 -9.37
C THR A 512 27.68 11.98 -9.01
N SER A 513 27.94 12.22 -7.72
CA SER A 513 29.31 12.46 -7.24
C SER A 513 30.25 11.26 -7.46
N ALA A 514 29.69 10.07 -7.65
CA ALA A 514 30.43 8.85 -7.97
C ALA A 514 30.64 8.64 -9.49
N GLY A 515 30.12 9.55 -10.33
CA GLY A 515 30.12 9.46 -11.80
C GLY A 515 28.76 9.14 -12.37
N THR A 516 28.71 8.82 -13.66
CA THR A 516 27.47 8.42 -14.37
C THR A 516 27.05 7.03 -13.91
N VAL A 517 25.79 6.87 -13.51
CA VAL A 517 25.24 5.63 -12.95
C VAL A 517 23.97 5.21 -13.68
N ASP A 518 23.69 3.91 -13.63
CA ASP A 518 22.43 3.28 -14.02
C ASP A 518 21.67 2.91 -12.73
N LEU A 519 20.57 3.63 -12.48
CA LEU A 519 19.77 3.44 -11.26
C LEU A 519 18.94 2.17 -11.30
N GLU A 520 18.51 1.68 -12.49
CA GLU A 520 17.81 0.39 -12.60
C GLU A 520 18.72 -0.73 -12.08
N LYS A 521 19.99 -0.71 -12.52
CA LYS A 521 21.01 -1.67 -12.07
C LYS A 521 21.28 -1.53 -10.57
N ILE A 522 21.49 -0.31 -10.07
CA ILE A 522 21.77 -0.07 -8.64
C ILE A 522 20.62 -0.56 -7.75
N VAL A 523 19.36 -0.32 -8.17
CA VAL A 523 18.19 -0.79 -7.42
C VAL A 523 18.11 -2.31 -7.43
N THR A 524 18.36 -2.96 -8.57
CA THR A 524 18.42 -4.43 -8.66
C THR A 524 19.51 -4.98 -7.73
N GLU A 525 20.74 -4.47 -7.83
CA GLU A 525 21.86 -4.88 -6.98
C GLU A 525 21.59 -4.65 -5.48
N SER A 526 20.77 -3.66 -5.11
CA SER A 526 20.39 -3.44 -3.70
C SER A 526 19.62 -4.60 -3.08
N GLY A 527 18.95 -5.43 -3.89
CA GLY A 527 18.23 -6.63 -3.47
C GLY A 527 19.05 -7.92 -3.56
N GLU A 528 20.29 -7.85 -4.04
CA GLU A 528 21.16 -9.01 -4.26
C GLU A 528 22.11 -9.28 -3.08
N GLY A 529 22.62 -10.52 -3.05
CA GLY A 529 23.60 -10.98 -2.06
C GLY A 529 22.94 -11.48 -0.77
N LEU A 530 23.60 -12.44 -0.10
CA LEU A 530 23.15 -13.00 1.18
C LEU A 530 24.00 -12.52 2.36
N ASP A 531 25.18 -11.96 2.11
CA ASP A 531 25.99 -11.34 3.15
C ASP A 531 25.42 -9.97 3.50
N VAL A 532 25.07 -9.77 4.77
CA VAL A 532 24.41 -8.53 5.24
C VAL A 532 25.31 -7.31 5.03
N GLU A 533 26.63 -7.43 5.15
CA GLU A 533 27.55 -6.31 4.97
C GLU A 533 27.68 -5.94 3.47
N ASP A 534 27.58 -6.91 2.56
CA ASP A 534 27.54 -6.62 1.13
C ASP A 534 26.19 -6.01 0.72
N GLN A 535 25.08 -6.49 1.27
CA GLN A 535 23.76 -5.85 1.11
C GLN A 535 23.78 -4.38 1.58
N LYS A 536 24.34 -4.10 2.76
CA LYS A 536 24.49 -2.73 3.27
C LYS A 536 25.30 -1.84 2.32
N LYS A 537 26.35 -2.35 1.69
CA LYS A 537 27.11 -1.60 0.70
C LYS A 537 26.25 -1.25 -0.51
N ASN A 538 25.53 -2.22 -1.08
CA ASN A 538 24.66 -2.01 -2.24
C ASN A 538 23.52 -1.05 -1.92
N VAL A 539 22.83 -1.25 -0.79
CA VAL A 539 21.80 -0.33 -0.30
C VAL A 539 22.38 1.09 -0.08
N SER A 540 23.59 1.19 0.48
CA SER A 540 24.26 2.49 0.70
C SER A 540 24.56 3.24 -0.60
N VAL A 541 24.90 2.53 -1.68
CA VAL A 541 25.10 3.14 -3.02
C VAL A 541 23.79 3.73 -3.54
N ALA A 542 22.69 2.94 -3.49
CA ALA A 542 21.37 3.40 -3.91
C ALA A 542 20.88 4.59 -3.07
N ALA A 543 21.06 4.52 -1.74
CA ALA A 543 20.68 5.57 -0.80
C ALA A 543 21.42 6.89 -1.05
N LEU A 544 22.72 6.83 -1.30
CA LEU A 544 23.52 8.01 -1.61
C LEU A 544 23.09 8.65 -2.93
N ALA A 545 22.87 7.83 -3.98
CA ALA A 545 22.38 8.32 -5.25
C ALA A 545 21.00 8.97 -5.11
N PHE A 546 20.07 8.34 -4.37
CA PHE A 546 18.75 8.93 -4.08
C PHE A 546 18.88 10.28 -3.36
N ASN A 547 19.71 10.36 -2.33
CA ASN A 547 19.94 11.58 -1.55
C ASN A 547 20.55 12.70 -2.39
N GLU A 548 21.53 12.40 -3.26
CA GLU A 548 22.14 13.38 -4.13
C GLU A 548 21.21 13.91 -5.23
N LEU A 549 20.34 13.05 -5.76
CA LEU A 549 19.51 13.33 -6.92
C LEU A 549 18.10 13.84 -6.56
N LEU A 550 17.59 13.46 -5.39
CA LEU A 550 16.22 13.75 -4.94
C LEU A 550 15.19 13.55 -6.06
N PRO A 551 15.00 12.33 -6.55
CA PRO A 551 14.00 12.05 -7.60
C PRO A 551 12.60 12.50 -7.20
N ILE A 552 12.27 12.33 -5.93
CA ILE A 552 11.09 12.83 -5.22
C ILE A 552 11.54 13.48 -3.91
N ILE A 553 10.67 14.23 -3.25
CA ILE A 553 10.98 14.87 -1.95
C ILE A 553 10.11 14.24 -0.85
N PRO A 554 10.60 13.22 -0.11
CA PRO A 554 9.91 12.69 1.05
C PRO A 554 9.62 13.77 2.09
N LEU A 555 8.38 13.85 2.57
CA LEU A 555 7.96 14.91 3.49
C LEU A 555 7.98 14.44 4.95
N PHE A 556 7.18 13.44 5.24
CA PHE A 556 7.15 12.84 6.57
C PHE A 556 6.88 11.35 6.49
N GLU A 557 7.34 10.63 7.52
CA GLU A 557 7.02 9.24 7.73
C GLU A 557 5.75 9.14 8.57
N ARG A 558 4.83 8.29 8.15
CA ARG A 558 3.60 8.02 8.89
C ARG A 558 3.84 7.01 10.01
N TYR A 559 3.21 7.30 11.13
CA TYR A 559 2.88 6.31 12.13
C TYR A 559 1.36 6.17 12.15
N GLY A 560 0.85 5.00 12.49
CA GLY A 560 -0.60 4.83 12.64
C GLY A 560 -1.15 5.81 13.67
N ASN A 561 -2.36 6.27 13.47
CA ASN A 561 -3.20 6.82 14.52
C ASN A 561 -4.47 5.97 14.60
N ASN A 562 -4.22 4.67 14.81
CA ASN A 562 -5.18 3.60 14.65
C ASN A 562 -6.03 3.46 15.92
N PRO A 563 -7.33 3.79 15.89
CA PRO A 563 -8.21 3.59 17.04
C PRO A 563 -8.47 2.10 17.25
N ALA A 564 -8.31 1.65 18.51
CA ALA A 564 -8.57 0.29 18.98
C ALA A 564 -9.49 0.34 20.20
N LEU A 565 -10.67 -0.31 20.12
CA LEU A 565 -11.68 -0.32 21.17
C LEU A 565 -11.55 -1.59 22.01
N GLU A 566 -10.75 -1.51 23.08
CA GLU A 566 -10.48 -2.62 23.99
C GLU A 566 -11.62 -2.79 25.01
N GLY A 567 -12.03 -4.03 25.28
CA GLY A 567 -12.90 -4.38 26.40
C GLY A 567 -14.39 -4.11 26.20
N VAL A 568 -14.84 -3.79 24.97
CA VAL A 568 -16.28 -3.63 24.63
C VAL A 568 -16.80 -4.87 23.90
N ARG A 569 -16.35 -5.13 22.68
CA ARG A 569 -16.63 -6.35 21.92
C ARG A 569 -15.40 -7.23 21.80
N VAL A 570 -14.23 -6.62 21.79
CA VAL A 570 -12.94 -7.22 21.49
C VAL A 570 -11.96 -6.98 22.64
N GLN A 571 -11.10 -7.95 22.91
CA GLN A 571 -9.97 -7.82 23.82
C GLN A 571 -8.71 -8.44 23.21
N GLY A 572 -7.52 -8.02 23.70
CA GLY A 572 -6.24 -8.56 23.30
C GLY A 572 -5.46 -7.67 22.34
N PHE A 573 -5.84 -6.40 22.17
CA PHE A 573 -5.01 -5.44 21.44
C PHE A 573 -3.66 -5.24 22.13
N PRO A 574 -2.57 -4.98 21.37
CA PRO A 574 -1.26 -4.74 21.96
C PRO A 574 -1.26 -3.45 22.77
N LYS A 575 -0.40 -3.40 23.79
CA LYS A 575 -0.17 -2.20 24.60
C LYS A 575 1.05 -1.44 24.08
N ASP A 576 1.17 -0.17 24.48
CA ASP A 576 2.35 0.63 24.17
C ASP A 576 3.63 -0.10 24.59
N GLY A 577 4.62 -0.10 23.67
CA GLY A 577 5.89 -0.80 23.85
C GLY A 577 5.87 -2.30 23.55
N ASP A 578 4.72 -2.87 23.13
CA ASP A 578 4.68 -4.24 22.62
C ASP A 578 5.47 -4.32 21.31
N PRO A 579 6.47 -5.21 21.20
CA PRO A 579 7.28 -5.36 19.98
C PRO A 579 6.47 -5.62 18.71
N ILE A 580 5.28 -6.22 18.82
CA ILE A 580 4.42 -6.51 17.69
C ILE A 580 3.90 -5.24 16.99
N LEU A 581 3.87 -4.10 17.68
CA LEU A 581 3.52 -2.81 17.10
C LEU A 581 4.55 -2.31 16.09
N GLU A 582 5.77 -2.87 16.04
CA GLU A 582 6.73 -2.58 14.99
C GLU A 582 6.40 -3.28 13.67
N ASN A 583 5.44 -4.21 13.63
CA ASN A 583 4.96 -4.80 12.39
C ASN A 583 4.24 -3.76 11.54
N ALA A 584 4.58 -3.71 10.26
CA ALA A 584 3.92 -2.80 9.31
C ALA A 584 2.41 -3.08 9.24
N PRO A 585 1.55 -2.06 9.42
CA PRO A 585 0.11 -2.28 9.55
C PRO A 585 -0.57 -2.74 8.25
N TYR A 586 0.09 -2.56 7.10
CA TYR A 586 -0.48 -2.91 5.79
C TYR A 586 0.01 -4.25 5.23
N ALA A 587 1.08 -4.82 5.77
CA ALA A 587 1.64 -6.08 5.26
C ALA A 587 1.60 -7.23 6.25
N ASP A 588 2.22 -7.05 7.41
CA ASP A 588 2.30 -8.08 8.45
C ASP A 588 1.50 -7.61 9.67
N ASN A 589 0.23 -7.27 9.45
CA ASN A 589 -0.62 -6.60 10.43
C ASN A 589 -0.73 -7.37 11.73
N PHE A 590 -0.44 -6.69 12.84
CA PHE A 590 -0.44 -7.31 14.16
C PHE A 590 -1.83 -7.79 14.60
N VAL A 591 -2.93 -7.18 14.17
CA VAL A 591 -4.30 -7.64 14.48
C VAL A 591 -4.56 -8.98 13.79
N VAL A 592 -4.23 -9.09 12.50
CA VAL A 592 -4.36 -10.34 11.73
C VAL A 592 -3.48 -11.44 12.32
N LEU A 593 -2.22 -11.11 12.64
CA LEU A 593 -1.29 -12.06 13.25
C LEU A 593 -1.81 -12.55 14.62
N LYS A 594 -2.30 -11.65 15.45
CA LYS A 594 -2.89 -12.00 16.75
C LYS A 594 -4.20 -12.80 16.62
N MET A 595 -4.97 -12.61 15.55
CA MET A 595 -6.12 -13.46 15.21
C MET A 595 -5.67 -14.90 14.90
N PHE A 596 -4.64 -15.09 14.07
CA PHE A 596 -4.05 -16.42 13.81
C PHE A 596 -3.48 -17.10 15.05
N ARG A 597 -3.06 -16.32 16.05
CA ARG A 597 -2.59 -16.83 17.36
C ARG A 597 -3.71 -17.08 18.37
N GLY A 598 -4.95 -16.67 18.06
CA GLY A 598 -6.09 -16.72 19.00
C GLY A 598 -5.95 -15.74 20.16
N GLU A 599 -5.20 -14.65 19.99
CA GLU A 599 -4.92 -13.65 21.02
C GLU A 599 -5.86 -12.44 20.96
N ILE A 600 -6.49 -12.16 19.82
CA ILE A 600 -7.62 -11.22 19.69
C ILE A 600 -8.89 -12.03 19.86
N THR A 601 -9.66 -11.74 20.91
CA THR A 601 -10.82 -12.56 21.29
C THR A 601 -12.04 -11.69 21.60
N PRO A 602 -13.27 -12.26 21.49
CA PRO A 602 -14.45 -11.59 22.02
C PRO A 602 -14.32 -11.36 23.53
N VAL A 603 -14.90 -10.28 24.01
CA VAL A 603 -15.07 -10.07 25.46
C VAL A 603 -16.09 -11.12 25.97
N GLU A 604 -15.74 -11.87 27.00
CA GLU A 604 -16.66 -12.79 27.65
C GLU A 604 -17.84 -12.01 28.26
N GLY A 605 -19.07 -12.34 27.86
CA GLY A 605 -20.30 -11.72 28.30
C GLY A 605 -20.73 -12.11 29.71
#